data_dfa6b2fc1a2d8b1fa7469a75399e1b77
#
_entry.id   dfa6b2fc1a2d8b1fa7469a75399e1b77
#
_cell.length_a   1.000
_cell.length_b   1.000
_cell.length_c   1.000
_cell.angle_alpha   90.00
_cell.angle_beta   90.00
_cell.angle_gamma   90.00
#
_symmetry.space_group_name_H-M   'P 1'
#
loop_
_entity.id
_entity.type
_entity.pdbx_description
1 polymer ?
#
loop_
_entity_poly.entity_id
_entity_poly.type
_entity_poly.pdbx_seq_one_letter_code
_entity_poly.pdbx_strand_id
1 'polypeptide(L)'
;MEVRKNEYLVVRYPLLMLFSITTILGILIDHILEFSDARWFTKILDYNYCGGSFLFAYTLKAKRAEIAVFTQVLDQWWPYTFLDQEEEELKEKLQRKLKKFNHFYNRFMVTMGIGFGMMPLGRYFYETEKSSTNLLLQRCWSPFPLDTWWGFSMTYWIELTSMLSLFYCWTYIVCFLITVMETIGKQLQLIGISLVTVEKRVMKAMLLSKVTGRKEWYESYVRMMQEELASSVKHYQKMHR
;
A
#
# COMPACT_ATOMS: atom_id res chain seq x y z
N MET A 1 1.33 -24.59 -4.48
CA MET A 1 1.72 -23.93 -3.21
C MET A 1 0.76 -22.79 -2.78
N GLU A 2 -0.26 -22.47 -3.57
CA GLU A 2 -1.22 -21.37 -3.32
C GLU A 2 -2.40 -21.72 -2.41
N VAL A 3 -2.85 -22.97 -2.38
CA VAL A 3 -4.07 -23.37 -1.64
C VAL A 3 -3.90 -23.27 -0.11
N ARG A 4 -2.72 -23.56 0.44
CA ARG A 4 -2.47 -23.46 1.90
C ARG A 4 -2.42 -22.02 2.46
N LYS A 5 -2.15 -21.00 1.62
CA LYS A 5 -2.17 -19.59 2.07
C LYS A 5 -3.56 -19.07 2.39
N ASN A 6 -4.60 -19.63 1.79
CA ASN A 6 -5.97 -19.14 1.97
C ASN A 6 -6.60 -19.57 3.31
N GLU A 7 -6.27 -20.75 3.84
CA GLU A 7 -6.87 -21.24 5.10
C GLU A 7 -6.40 -20.45 6.33
N TYR A 8 -5.10 -20.04 6.38
CA TYR A 8 -4.58 -19.22 7.47
C TYR A 8 -5.18 -17.81 7.52
N LEU A 9 -5.55 -17.25 6.35
CA LEU A 9 -6.20 -15.94 6.27
C LEU A 9 -7.66 -15.98 6.75
N VAL A 10 -8.37 -17.10 6.54
CA VAL A 10 -9.78 -17.25 6.89
C VAL A 10 -9.99 -17.25 8.41
N VAL A 11 -9.08 -17.83 9.18
CA VAL A 11 -9.19 -17.89 10.66
C VAL A 11 -8.60 -16.66 11.33
N ARG A 12 -7.47 -16.15 10.87
CA ARG A 12 -6.79 -14.98 11.47
C ARG A 12 -7.54 -13.68 11.27
N TYR A 13 -8.16 -13.50 10.12
CA TYR A 13 -8.86 -12.27 9.79
C TYR A 13 -10.05 -11.95 10.68
N PRO A 14 -10.98 -12.90 10.99
CA PRO A 14 -12.06 -12.66 11.94
C PRO A 14 -11.56 -12.30 13.32
N LEU A 15 -10.49 -12.92 13.79
CA LEU A 15 -9.93 -12.67 15.11
C LEU A 15 -9.32 -11.27 15.22
N LEU A 16 -8.56 -10.85 14.21
CA LEU A 16 -8.02 -9.49 14.11
C LEU A 16 -9.14 -8.44 14.02
N MET A 17 -10.20 -8.76 13.26
CA MET A 17 -11.39 -7.90 13.18
C MET A 17 -12.08 -7.78 14.54
N LEU A 18 -12.22 -8.88 15.26
CA LEU A 18 -12.82 -8.88 16.59
C LEU A 18 -12.03 -7.99 17.55
N PHE A 19 -10.71 -8.12 17.60
CA PHE A 19 -9.87 -7.28 18.45
C PHE A 19 -9.94 -5.80 18.05
N SER A 20 -9.96 -5.50 16.75
CA SER A 20 -10.10 -4.12 16.27
C SER A 20 -11.46 -3.53 16.63
N ILE A 21 -12.55 -4.29 16.53
CA ILE A 21 -13.90 -3.87 16.93
C ILE A 21 -13.95 -3.63 18.45
N THR A 22 -13.39 -4.53 19.26
CA THR A 22 -13.35 -4.35 20.72
C THR A 22 -12.59 -3.09 21.12
N THR A 23 -11.47 -2.81 20.49
CA THR A 23 -10.71 -1.58 20.76
C THR A 23 -11.49 -0.32 20.35
N ILE A 24 -12.13 -0.32 19.16
CA ILE A 24 -12.97 0.80 18.70
C ILE A 24 -14.13 1.04 19.66
N LEU A 25 -14.81 -0.02 20.13
CA LEU A 25 -15.88 0.08 21.11
C LEU A 25 -15.36 0.61 22.44
N GLY A 26 -14.20 0.15 22.91
CA GLY A 26 -13.56 0.66 24.12
C GLY A 26 -13.26 2.16 24.06
N ILE A 27 -12.71 2.64 22.92
CA ILE A 27 -12.46 4.06 22.68
C ILE A 27 -13.78 4.85 22.66
N LEU A 28 -14.82 4.31 22.02
CA LEU A 28 -16.14 4.95 21.96
C LEU A 28 -16.78 5.07 23.35
N ILE A 29 -16.72 4.02 24.15
CA ILE A 29 -17.25 4.02 25.52
C ILE A 29 -16.48 5.03 26.38
N ASP A 30 -15.16 5.03 26.32
CA ASP A 30 -14.31 6.01 27.02
C ASP A 30 -14.66 7.45 26.61
N HIS A 31 -14.89 7.68 25.31
CA HIS A 31 -15.32 8.98 24.80
C HIS A 31 -16.68 9.42 25.34
N ILE A 32 -17.64 8.52 25.45
CA ILE A 32 -18.98 8.80 26.02
C ILE A 32 -18.87 9.12 27.53
N LEU A 33 -18.07 8.36 28.26
CA LEU A 33 -17.93 8.51 29.72
C LEU A 33 -17.16 9.78 30.09
N GLU A 34 -16.18 10.21 29.29
CA GLU A 34 -15.34 11.39 29.55
C GLU A 34 -15.62 12.55 28.58
N PHE A 35 -16.85 12.72 28.12
CA PHE A 35 -17.21 13.74 27.11
C PHE A 35 -16.91 15.18 27.55
N SER A 36 -16.79 15.44 28.83
CA SER A 36 -16.48 16.79 29.38
C SER A 36 -15.00 17.19 29.32
N ASP A 37 -14.09 16.30 28.95
CA ASP A 37 -12.65 16.57 28.93
C ASP A 37 -12.26 17.30 27.64
N ALA A 38 -11.41 18.35 27.76
CA ALA A 38 -10.84 19.12 26.64
C ALA A 38 -10.02 18.29 25.62
N ARG A 39 -9.80 17.00 25.90
CA ARG A 39 -9.06 16.05 25.05
C ARG A 39 -9.92 15.36 24.00
N TRP A 40 -11.17 15.78 23.83
CA TRP A 40 -12.07 15.20 22.83
C TRP A 40 -11.48 15.13 21.42
N PHE A 41 -10.62 16.09 21.07
CA PHE A 41 -9.96 16.14 19.76
C PHE A 41 -8.99 14.98 19.54
N THR A 42 -8.19 14.62 20.55
CA THR A 42 -7.27 13.47 20.45
C THR A 42 -8.04 12.15 20.36
N LYS A 43 -9.14 12.02 21.10
CA LYS A 43 -10.02 10.85 21.03
C LYS A 43 -10.68 10.69 19.66
N ILE A 44 -11.10 11.79 19.02
CA ILE A 44 -11.63 11.79 17.66
C ILE A 44 -10.55 11.33 16.66
N LEU A 45 -9.30 11.77 16.82
CA LEU A 45 -8.20 11.33 15.97
C LEU A 45 -7.96 9.82 16.11
N ASP A 46 -7.93 9.30 17.34
CA ASP A 46 -7.77 7.87 17.60
C ASP A 46 -8.93 7.05 17.02
N TYR A 47 -10.16 7.52 17.17
CA TYR A 47 -11.34 6.91 16.59
C TYR A 47 -11.30 6.90 15.05
N ASN A 48 -10.94 8.03 14.43
CA ASN A 48 -10.80 8.12 12.98
C ASN A 48 -9.68 7.24 12.45
N TYR A 49 -8.57 7.15 13.17
CA TYR A 49 -7.45 6.27 12.80
C TYR A 49 -7.88 4.80 12.81
N CYS A 50 -8.48 4.34 13.90
CA CYS A 50 -8.96 2.97 14.04
C CYS A 50 -10.10 2.65 13.07
N GLY A 51 -11.14 3.51 13.02
CA GLY A 51 -12.29 3.35 12.15
C GLY A 51 -11.94 3.44 10.68
N GLY A 52 -11.10 4.42 10.30
CA GLY A 52 -10.60 4.58 8.94
C GLY A 52 -9.81 3.37 8.47
N SER A 53 -8.91 2.86 9.30
CA SER A 53 -8.12 1.65 8.99
C SER A 53 -9.01 0.41 8.83
N PHE A 54 -10.04 0.28 9.67
CA PHE A 54 -11.01 -0.81 9.59
C PHE A 54 -11.83 -0.75 8.29
N LEU A 55 -12.43 0.42 7.99
CA LEU A 55 -13.19 0.64 6.75
C LEU A 55 -12.35 0.37 5.53
N PHE A 56 -11.09 0.80 5.56
CA PHE A 56 -10.18 0.57 4.46
C PHE A 56 -9.84 -0.92 4.28
N ALA A 57 -9.54 -1.64 5.38
CA ALA A 57 -9.30 -3.09 5.33
C ALA A 57 -10.52 -3.85 4.80
N TYR A 58 -11.73 -3.44 5.19
CA TYR A 58 -12.97 -3.97 4.67
C TYR A 58 -13.14 -3.71 3.18
N THR A 59 -12.87 -2.46 2.74
CA THR A 59 -12.95 -2.07 1.32
C THR A 59 -11.95 -2.84 0.47
N LEU A 60 -10.71 -3.00 0.92
CA LEU A 60 -9.70 -3.81 0.23
C LEU A 60 -10.14 -5.27 0.08
N LYS A 61 -10.77 -5.83 1.11
CA LYS A 61 -11.32 -7.19 1.04
C LYS A 61 -12.48 -7.28 0.05
N ALA A 62 -13.43 -6.35 0.11
CA ALA A 62 -14.61 -6.31 -0.76
C ALA A 62 -14.20 -6.12 -2.23
N LYS A 63 -13.16 -5.32 -2.50
CA LYS A 63 -12.65 -5.00 -3.84
C LYS A 63 -11.46 -5.85 -4.28
N ARG A 64 -11.18 -6.95 -3.59
CA ARG A 64 -9.99 -7.78 -3.84
C ARG A 64 -9.85 -8.23 -5.30
N ALA A 65 -10.97 -8.62 -5.93
CA ALA A 65 -10.96 -9.07 -7.32
C ALA A 65 -10.60 -7.91 -8.28
N GLU A 66 -11.19 -6.73 -8.07
CA GLU A 66 -10.92 -5.54 -8.88
C GLU A 66 -9.47 -5.08 -8.71
N ILE A 67 -8.95 -5.09 -7.48
CA ILE A 67 -7.54 -4.77 -7.17
C ILE A 67 -6.59 -5.76 -7.85
N ALA A 68 -6.93 -7.06 -7.87
CA ALA A 68 -6.12 -8.07 -8.54
C ALA A 68 -6.06 -7.84 -10.06
N VAL A 69 -7.20 -7.51 -10.69
CA VAL A 69 -7.24 -7.15 -12.11
C VAL A 69 -6.43 -5.88 -12.37
N PHE A 70 -6.58 -4.87 -11.53
CA PHE A 70 -5.84 -3.61 -11.65
C PHE A 70 -4.32 -3.81 -11.51
N THR A 71 -3.87 -4.59 -10.52
CA THR A 71 -2.44 -4.93 -10.38
C THR A 71 -1.92 -5.72 -11.57
N GLN A 72 -2.71 -6.65 -12.10
CA GLN A 72 -2.33 -7.39 -13.29
C GLN A 72 -2.17 -6.47 -14.52
N VAL A 73 -3.04 -5.48 -14.68
CA VAL A 73 -2.91 -4.48 -15.76
C VAL A 73 -1.67 -3.61 -15.57
N LEU A 74 -1.36 -3.22 -14.33
CA LEU A 74 -0.15 -2.44 -14.03
C LEU A 74 1.15 -3.24 -14.27
N ASP A 75 1.13 -4.54 -14.06
CA ASP A 75 2.28 -5.42 -14.32
C ASP A 75 2.52 -5.68 -15.81
N GLN A 76 1.53 -5.38 -16.68
CA GLN A 76 1.65 -5.50 -18.11
C GLN A 76 2.34 -4.26 -18.70
N TRP A 77 3.64 -4.43 -19.01
CA TRP A 77 4.38 -3.39 -19.70
C TRP A 77 3.98 -3.32 -21.17
N TRP A 78 3.95 -2.09 -21.71
CA TRP A 78 3.64 -1.88 -23.12
C TRP A 78 4.83 -2.26 -23.98
N PRO A 79 4.68 -3.17 -24.95
CA PRO A 79 5.77 -3.54 -25.83
C PRO A 79 6.00 -2.45 -26.88
N TYR A 80 7.15 -1.80 -26.83
CA TYR A 80 7.61 -0.90 -27.86
C TYR A 80 8.67 -1.57 -28.72
N THR A 81 8.60 -1.32 -30.02
CA THR A 81 9.57 -1.85 -30.98
C THR A 81 10.94 -1.19 -30.74
N PHE A 82 11.99 -2.01 -30.61
CA PHE A 82 13.38 -1.56 -30.43
C PHE A 82 13.70 -0.76 -29.15
N LEU A 83 12.86 -0.84 -28.12
CA LEU A 83 13.09 -0.25 -26.81
C LEU A 83 13.49 -1.27 -25.72
N ASP A 84 13.71 -2.51 -26.09
CA ASP A 84 13.87 -3.62 -25.15
C ASP A 84 14.90 -3.35 -24.05
N GLN A 85 16.06 -2.79 -24.41
CA GLN A 85 17.11 -2.52 -23.43
C GLN A 85 16.73 -1.37 -22.49
N GLU A 86 16.17 -0.28 -23.01
CA GLU A 86 15.75 0.88 -22.21
C GLU A 86 14.56 0.53 -21.32
N GLU A 87 13.66 -0.32 -21.82
CA GLU A 87 12.53 -0.84 -21.04
C GLU A 87 13.00 -1.72 -19.88
N GLU A 88 13.93 -2.63 -20.11
CA GLU A 88 14.47 -3.52 -19.09
C GLU A 88 15.22 -2.74 -17.99
N GLU A 89 16.04 -1.77 -18.36
CA GLU A 89 16.70 -0.87 -17.40
C GLU A 89 15.70 -0.11 -16.52
N LEU A 90 14.60 0.38 -17.13
CA LEU A 90 13.52 1.04 -16.40
C LEU A 90 12.81 0.12 -15.43
N LYS A 91 12.48 -1.11 -15.85
CA LYS A 91 11.87 -2.15 -15.01
C LYS A 91 12.77 -2.50 -13.83
N GLU A 92 14.04 -2.79 -14.07
CA GLU A 92 14.99 -3.11 -13.02
C GLU A 92 15.18 -1.96 -12.03
N LYS A 93 15.27 -0.72 -12.53
CA LYS A 93 15.38 0.47 -11.68
C LYS A 93 14.16 0.65 -10.79
N LEU A 94 12.96 0.44 -11.34
CA LEU A 94 11.72 0.49 -10.59
C LEU A 94 11.69 -0.60 -9.51
N GLN A 95 11.96 -1.85 -9.87
CA GLN A 95 11.94 -2.98 -8.94
C GLN A 95 12.94 -2.78 -7.79
N ARG A 96 14.15 -2.32 -8.10
CA ARG A 96 15.17 -2.00 -7.08
C ARG A 96 14.70 -0.89 -6.15
N LYS A 97 14.09 0.18 -6.68
CA LYS A 97 13.55 1.29 -5.87
C LYS A 97 12.43 0.81 -4.95
N LEU A 98 11.45 0.09 -5.47
CA LEU A 98 10.31 -0.43 -4.70
C LEU A 98 10.77 -1.43 -3.63
N LYS A 99 11.69 -2.34 -3.96
CA LYS A 99 12.24 -3.29 -2.98
C LYS A 99 12.95 -2.59 -1.82
N LYS A 100 13.77 -1.56 -2.11
CA LYS A 100 14.45 -0.76 -1.08
C LYS A 100 13.45 -0.02 -0.21
N PHE A 101 12.46 0.62 -0.82
CA PHE A 101 11.41 1.34 -0.10
C PHE A 101 10.60 0.41 0.80
N ASN A 102 10.09 -0.70 0.29
CA ASN A 102 9.32 -1.66 1.06
C ASN A 102 10.12 -2.24 2.24
N HIS A 103 11.40 -2.52 2.03
CA HIS A 103 12.27 -3.01 3.08
C HIS A 103 12.50 -1.95 4.19
N PHE A 104 12.80 -0.71 3.79
CA PHE A 104 12.95 0.41 4.72
C PHE A 104 11.66 0.66 5.50
N TYR A 105 10.53 0.75 4.80
CA TYR A 105 9.25 1.04 5.41
C TYR A 105 8.79 -0.06 6.38
N ASN A 106 8.95 -1.33 6.01
CA ASN A 106 8.66 -2.45 6.91
C ASN A 106 9.53 -2.41 8.17
N ARG A 107 10.82 -2.15 8.05
CA ARG A 107 11.71 -2.01 9.22
C ARG A 107 11.27 -0.85 10.11
N PHE A 108 10.99 0.29 9.52
CA PHE A 108 10.51 1.46 10.24
C PHE A 108 9.23 1.14 11.03
N MET A 109 8.24 0.53 10.38
CA MET A 109 6.96 0.17 11.02
C MET A 109 7.12 -0.87 12.13
N VAL A 110 7.99 -1.87 11.96
CA VAL A 110 8.31 -2.84 13.02
C VAL A 110 8.97 -2.14 14.22
N THR A 111 9.95 -1.27 13.99
CA THR A 111 10.63 -0.52 15.06
C THR A 111 9.66 0.37 15.82
N MET A 112 8.80 1.10 15.10
CA MET A 112 7.73 1.92 15.69
C MET A 112 6.74 1.06 16.49
N GLY A 113 6.30 -0.07 15.94
CA GLY A 113 5.39 -0.99 16.62
C GLY A 113 5.98 -1.53 17.94
N ILE A 114 7.26 -1.90 17.95
CA ILE A 114 7.96 -2.34 19.16
C ILE A 114 8.05 -1.17 20.17
N GLY A 115 8.47 0.01 19.72
CA GLY A 115 8.61 1.19 20.58
C GLY A 115 7.28 1.57 21.25
N PHE A 116 6.21 1.67 20.48
CA PHE A 116 4.89 1.95 21.02
C PHE A 116 4.38 0.81 21.92
N GLY A 117 4.62 -0.45 21.53
CA GLY A 117 4.21 -1.60 22.34
C GLY A 117 4.87 -1.65 23.71
N MET A 118 6.12 -1.24 23.84
CA MET A 118 6.83 -1.25 25.12
C MET A 118 6.42 -0.13 26.08
N MET A 119 5.81 0.95 25.57
CA MET A 119 5.46 2.13 26.36
C MET A 119 4.48 1.83 27.52
N PRO A 120 3.37 1.07 27.37
CA PRO A 120 2.47 0.74 28.46
C PRO A 120 3.13 -0.12 29.52
N LEU A 121 3.98 -1.05 29.12
CA LEU A 121 4.72 -1.88 30.09
C LEU A 121 5.62 -1.01 30.97
N GLY A 122 6.34 -0.06 30.37
CA GLY A 122 7.14 0.92 31.14
C GLY A 122 6.26 1.68 32.13
N ARG A 123 5.13 2.23 31.67
CA ARG A 123 4.19 2.97 32.52
C ARG A 123 3.69 2.11 33.68
N TYR A 124 3.25 0.88 33.42
CA TYR A 124 2.75 -0.04 34.46
C TYR A 124 3.73 -0.28 35.59
N PHE A 125 5.03 -0.32 35.29
CA PHE A 125 6.07 -0.53 36.33
C PHE A 125 6.47 0.75 37.06
N TYR A 126 6.33 1.93 36.43
CA TYR A 126 6.80 3.18 37.00
C TYR A 126 5.70 4.09 37.56
N GLU A 127 4.44 3.94 37.09
CA GLU A 127 3.36 4.76 37.59
C GLU A 127 2.75 4.19 38.89
N THR A 128 2.49 5.09 39.84
CA THR A 128 1.93 4.74 41.17
C THR A 128 0.43 4.51 41.12
N GLU A 129 -0.30 5.20 40.24
CA GLU A 129 -1.76 5.04 40.05
C GLU A 129 -2.06 4.06 38.93
N LYS A 130 -2.20 2.78 39.28
CA LYS A 130 -2.41 1.68 38.33
C LYS A 130 -3.84 1.54 37.78
N SER A 131 -4.82 2.23 38.35
CA SER A 131 -6.22 2.20 37.88
C SER A 131 -6.51 3.13 36.72
N SER A 132 -5.54 3.91 36.28
CA SER A 132 -5.72 4.91 35.23
C SER A 132 -5.64 4.29 33.83
N THR A 133 -6.60 4.65 32.97
CA THR A 133 -6.58 4.33 31.52
C THR A 133 -5.33 4.89 30.81
N ASN A 134 -4.56 5.78 31.47
CA ASN A 134 -3.29 6.29 30.97
C ASN A 134 -2.19 5.21 30.85
N LEU A 135 -2.36 4.08 31.52
CA LEU A 135 -1.44 2.94 31.41
C LEU A 135 -1.47 2.26 30.04
N LEU A 136 -2.56 2.43 29.28
CA LEU A 136 -2.77 1.74 28.02
C LEU A 136 -2.12 2.49 26.85
N LEU A 137 -1.98 1.81 25.70
CA LEU A 137 -1.49 2.38 24.43
C LEU A 137 -2.40 3.49 23.95
N GLN A 138 -3.70 3.23 24.01
CA GLN A 138 -4.75 4.20 23.74
C GLN A 138 -5.62 4.28 25.01
N ARG A 139 -6.11 5.47 25.30
CA ARG A 139 -7.13 5.60 26.33
C ARG A 139 -8.40 4.92 25.85
N CYS A 140 -8.67 3.77 26.38
CA CYS A 140 -9.90 3.06 26.10
C CYS A 140 -10.47 2.49 27.40
N TRP A 141 -11.79 2.40 27.45
CA TRP A 141 -12.47 1.70 28.54
C TRP A 141 -12.12 0.22 28.48
N SER A 142 -11.79 -0.35 29.63
CA SER A 142 -11.54 -1.78 29.79
C SER A 142 -12.54 -2.41 30.76
N PRO A 143 -13.11 -3.57 30.43
CA PRO A 143 -13.93 -4.33 31.34
C PRO A 143 -13.10 -5.03 32.44
N PHE A 144 -11.77 -5.02 32.30
CA PHE A 144 -10.86 -5.65 33.24
C PHE A 144 -10.24 -4.61 34.19
N PRO A 145 -10.04 -4.95 35.48
CA PRO A 145 -9.43 -4.05 36.44
C PRO A 145 -7.95 -3.85 36.12
N LEU A 146 -7.55 -2.60 35.80
CA LEU A 146 -6.18 -2.27 35.38
C LEU A 146 -5.16 -2.21 36.53
N ASP A 147 -5.63 -2.21 37.76
CA ASP A 147 -4.83 -2.30 38.99
C ASP A 147 -4.23 -3.70 39.22
N THR A 148 -4.83 -4.71 38.63
CA THR A 148 -4.33 -6.08 38.65
C THR A 148 -3.48 -6.41 37.46
N TRP A 149 -2.38 -7.16 37.67
CA TRP A 149 -1.52 -7.63 36.58
C TRP A 149 -2.31 -8.40 35.48
N TRP A 150 -3.25 -9.21 35.87
CA TRP A 150 -4.08 -9.97 34.94
C TRP A 150 -4.97 -9.06 34.06
N GLY A 151 -5.69 -8.15 34.69
CA GLY A 151 -6.56 -7.22 33.98
C GLY A 151 -5.78 -6.32 33.03
N PHE A 152 -4.64 -5.79 33.51
CA PHE A 152 -3.72 -5.02 32.66
C PHE A 152 -3.21 -5.87 31.48
N SER A 153 -2.69 -7.07 31.76
CA SER A 153 -2.14 -7.93 30.70
C SER A 153 -3.17 -8.26 29.62
N MET A 154 -4.40 -8.61 30.00
CA MET A 154 -5.47 -8.94 29.04
C MET A 154 -5.80 -7.75 28.16
N THR A 155 -6.01 -6.57 28.75
CA THR A 155 -6.31 -5.34 28.00
C THR A 155 -5.14 -4.95 27.11
N TYR A 156 -3.93 -4.99 27.64
CA TYR A 156 -2.70 -4.68 26.88
C TYR A 156 -2.54 -5.59 25.64
N TRP A 157 -2.75 -6.89 25.76
CA TRP A 157 -2.62 -7.81 24.62
C TRP A 157 -3.70 -7.59 23.57
N ILE A 158 -4.94 -7.26 23.98
CA ILE A 158 -6.03 -6.92 23.06
C ILE A 158 -5.67 -5.65 22.29
N GLU A 159 -5.24 -4.59 22.97
CA GLU A 159 -4.83 -3.34 22.32
C GLU A 159 -3.62 -3.52 21.42
N LEU A 160 -2.57 -4.18 21.92
CA LEU A 160 -1.34 -4.40 21.14
C LEU A 160 -1.64 -5.17 19.86
N THR A 161 -2.47 -6.22 19.93
CA THR A 161 -2.84 -7.00 18.76
C THR A 161 -3.67 -6.17 17.78
N SER A 162 -4.60 -5.36 18.28
CA SER A 162 -5.38 -4.43 17.47
C SER A 162 -4.48 -3.41 16.76
N MET A 163 -3.61 -2.74 17.52
CA MET A 163 -2.67 -1.75 16.98
C MET A 163 -1.72 -2.34 15.94
N LEU A 164 -1.14 -3.51 16.19
CA LEU A 164 -0.27 -4.18 15.22
C LEU A 164 -1.03 -4.54 13.94
N SER A 165 -2.30 -4.96 14.04
CA SER A 165 -3.13 -5.24 12.87
C SER A 165 -3.41 -3.96 12.06
N LEU A 166 -3.68 -2.84 12.71
CA LEU A 166 -3.90 -1.54 12.07
C LEU A 166 -2.62 -1.02 11.42
N PHE A 167 -1.47 -1.11 12.08
CA PHE A 167 -0.17 -0.78 11.50
C PHE A 167 0.13 -1.63 10.27
N TYR A 168 -0.16 -2.91 10.30
CA TYR A 168 0.01 -3.80 9.16
C TYR A 168 -0.89 -3.38 7.98
N CYS A 169 -2.17 -3.12 8.23
CA CYS A 169 -3.09 -2.63 7.20
C CYS A 169 -2.61 -1.31 6.60
N TRP A 170 -2.21 -0.35 7.43
CA TRP A 170 -1.69 0.94 6.98
C TRP A 170 -0.42 0.79 6.15
N THR A 171 0.50 -0.05 6.59
CA THR A 171 1.73 -0.38 5.83
C THR A 171 1.40 -0.90 4.45
N TYR A 172 0.46 -1.84 4.37
CA TYR A 172 0.03 -2.41 3.09
C TYR A 172 -0.55 -1.35 2.15
N ILE A 173 -1.39 -0.46 2.68
CA ILE A 173 -1.99 0.64 1.92
C ILE A 173 -0.91 1.55 1.33
N VAL A 174 -0.02 2.04 2.17
CA VAL A 174 1.03 2.97 1.76
C VAL A 174 1.95 2.32 0.73
N CYS A 175 2.38 1.09 0.96
CA CYS A 175 3.19 0.34 -0.01
C CYS A 175 2.45 0.13 -1.33
N PHE A 176 1.16 -0.21 -1.29
CA PHE A 176 0.34 -0.38 -2.49
C PHE A 176 0.22 0.93 -3.28
N LEU A 177 -0.17 2.03 -2.63
CA LEU A 177 -0.32 3.33 -3.29
C LEU A 177 1.00 3.80 -3.92
N ILE A 178 2.12 3.68 -3.22
CA ILE A 178 3.43 4.06 -3.76
C ILE A 178 3.79 3.17 -4.95
N THR A 179 3.53 1.86 -4.87
CA THR A 179 3.79 0.95 -5.99
C THR A 179 2.98 1.37 -7.22
N VAL A 180 1.68 1.67 -7.05
CA VAL A 180 0.82 2.15 -8.13
C VAL A 180 1.36 3.44 -8.74
N MET A 181 1.63 4.44 -7.91
CA MET A 181 2.11 5.75 -8.38
C MET A 181 3.45 5.66 -9.11
N GLU A 182 4.39 4.89 -8.58
CA GLU A 182 5.69 4.67 -9.23
C GLU A 182 5.55 3.91 -10.56
N THR A 183 4.67 2.90 -10.61
CA THR A 183 4.45 2.14 -11.85
C THR A 183 3.82 3.02 -12.93
N ILE A 184 2.78 3.78 -12.59
CA ILE A 184 2.17 4.75 -13.51
C ILE A 184 3.21 5.78 -14.00
N GLY A 185 3.98 6.34 -13.07
CA GLY A 185 5.03 7.30 -13.41
C GLY A 185 6.07 6.74 -14.39
N LYS A 186 6.44 5.46 -14.23
CA LYS A 186 7.37 4.79 -15.17
C LYS A 186 6.74 4.48 -16.51
N GLN A 187 5.48 4.08 -16.55
CA GLN A 187 4.76 3.90 -17.82
C GLN A 187 4.68 5.22 -18.61
N LEU A 188 4.38 6.34 -17.92
CA LEU A 188 4.37 7.67 -18.53
C LEU A 188 5.77 8.08 -19.03
N GLN A 189 6.81 7.76 -18.25
CA GLN A 189 8.19 8.00 -18.68
C GLN A 189 8.54 7.19 -19.94
N LEU A 190 8.09 5.94 -20.02
CA LEU A 190 8.28 5.09 -21.21
C LEU A 190 7.57 5.67 -22.45
N ILE A 191 6.36 6.19 -22.30
CA ILE A 191 5.66 6.91 -23.38
C ILE A 191 6.48 8.13 -23.82
N GLY A 192 7.02 8.92 -22.89
CA GLY A 192 7.87 10.06 -23.20
C GLY A 192 9.11 9.66 -23.97
N ILE A 193 9.85 8.63 -23.55
CA ILE A 193 11.00 8.08 -24.26
C ILE A 193 10.60 7.61 -25.65
N SER A 194 9.46 6.89 -25.75
CA SER A 194 8.95 6.39 -27.02
C SER A 194 8.68 7.51 -28.03
N LEU A 195 8.09 8.61 -27.58
CA LEU A 195 7.80 9.76 -28.45
C LEU A 195 9.09 10.48 -28.89
N VAL A 196 10.05 10.67 -27.99
CA VAL A 196 11.33 11.34 -28.29
C VAL A 196 12.21 10.51 -29.25
N THR A 197 12.12 9.18 -29.11
CA THR A 197 12.98 8.27 -29.90
C THR A 197 12.30 7.67 -31.14
N VAL A 198 11.06 8.09 -31.46
CA VAL A 198 10.26 7.49 -32.55
C VAL A 198 10.99 7.49 -33.90
N GLU A 199 11.59 8.60 -34.27
CA GLU A 199 12.34 8.73 -35.54
C GLU A 199 13.52 7.75 -35.57
N LYS A 200 14.33 7.72 -34.52
CA LYS A 200 15.46 6.80 -34.38
C LYS A 200 15.06 5.33 -34.50
N ARG A 201 13.92 4.96 -33.88
CA ARG A 201 13.41 3.61 -33.98
C ARG A 201 12.91 3.24 -35.37
N VAL A 202 12.15 4.15 -36.00
CA VAL A 202 11.69 3.96 -37.37
C VAL A 202 12.87 3.85 -38.35
N MET A 203 13.89 4.69 -38.20
CA MET A 203 15.12 4.59 -39.02
C MET A 203 15.81 3.25 -38.83
N LYS A 204 15.92 2.76 -37.58
CA LYS A 204 16.51 1.44 -37.30
C LYS A 204 15.67 0.31 -37.93
N ALA A 205 14.34 0.38 -37.86
CA ALA A 205 13.45 -0.58 -38.50
C ALA A 205 13.57 -0.57 -40.04
N MET A 206 13.67 0.62 -40.61
CA MET A 206 13.89 0.79 -42.05
C MET A 206 15.20 0.18 -42.54
N LEU A 207 16.29 0.34 -41.81
CA LEU A 207 17.59 -0.27 -42.14
C LEU A 207 17.49 -1.82 -42.12
N LEU A 208 16.67 -2.40 -41.25
CA LEU A 208 16.47 -3.84 -41.17
C LEU A 208 15.55 -4.37 -42.30
N SER A 209 14.62 -3.56 -42.80
CA SER A 209 13.61 -3.97 -43.82
C SER A 209 14.16 -4.16 -45.21
N LYS A 210 15.43 -3.77 -45.51
CA LYS A 210 16.08 -3.90 -46.83
C LYS A 210 15.28 -3.30 -48.00
N VAL A 211 14.45 -2.30 -47.77
CA VAL A 211 13.69 -1.60 -48.82
C VAL A 211 14.67 -0.77 -49.67
N THR A 212 14.70 -1.00 -51.00
CA THR A 212 15.69 -0.43 -51.90
C THR A 212 15.16 0.70 -52.81
N GLY A 213 13.83 0.75 -53.02
CA GLY A 213 13.21 1.78 -53.87
C GLY A 213 12.95 3.08 -53.10
N ARG A 214 13.37 4.26 -53.68
CA ARG A 214 13.19 5.56 -53.02
C ARG A 214 11.72 5.87 -52.65
N LYS A 215 10.78 5.55 -53.54
CA LYS A 215 9.33 5.77 -53.31
C LYS A 215 8.79 4.82 -52.23
N GLU A 216 9.11 3.53 -52.36
CA GLU A 216 8.75 2.50 -51.42
C GLU A 216 9.34 2.75 -50.05
N TRP A 217 10.57 3.29 -50.02
CA TRP A 217 11.23 3.67 -48.79
C TRP A 217 10.47 4.78 -48.05
N TYR A 218 10.08 5.84 -48.78
CA TYR A 218 9.35 6.94 -48.18
C TYR A 218 7.96 6.52 -47.66
N GLU A 219 7.20 5.74 -48.44
CA GLU A 219 5.89 5.22 -48.07
C GLU A 219 6.00 4.32 -46.83
N SER A 220 7.01 3.46 -46.78
CA SER A 220 7.26 2.58 -45.62
C SER A 220 7.67 3.38 -44.39
N TYR A 221 8.48 4.40 -44.55
CA TYR A 221 8.86 5.29 -43.44
C TYR A 221 7.65 6.01 -42.83
N VAL A 222 6.82 6.61 -43.67
CA VAL A 222 5.61 7.30 -43.20
C VAL A 222 4.65 6.33 -42.47
N ARG A 223 4.45 5.16 -43.05
CA ARG A 223 3.59 4.12 -42.43
C ARG A 223 4.14 3.68 -41.06
N MET A 224 5.41 3.34 -40.94
CA MET A 224 6.05 2.94 -39.70
C MET A 224 6.00 4.04 -38.63
N MET A 225 6.20 5.31 -39.06
CA MET A 225 6.07 6.46 -38.18
C MET A 225 4.65 6.58 -37.59
N GLN A 226 3.64 6.43 -38.46
CA GLN A 226 2.24 6.45 -38.05
C GLN A 226 1.90 5.29 -37.08
N GLU A 227 2.39 4.08 -37.35
CA GLU A 227 2.20 2.91 -36.50
C GLU A 227 2.81 3.09 -35.12
N GLU A 228 4.04 3.61 -35.04
CA GLU A 228 4.73 3.86 -33.77
C GLU A 228 4.06 4.99 -32.96
N LEU A 229 3.62 6.06 -33.61
CA LEU A 229 2.87 7.13 -32.95
C LEU A 229 1.49 6.61 -32.45
N ALA A 230 0.77 5.84 -33.29
CA ALA A 230 -0.49 5.24 -32.91
C ALA A 230 -0.32 4.26 -31.72
N SER A 231 0.79 3.52 -31.66
CA SER A 231 1.13 2.66 -30.52
C SER A 231 1.29 3.47 -29.25
N SER A 232 2.01 4.59 -29.29
CA SER A 232 2.21 5.48 -28.14
C SER A 232 0.90 6.09 -27.65
N VAL A 233 0.01 6.49 -28.58
CA VAL A 233 -1.32 7.02 -28.25
C VAL A 233 -2.20 5.93 -27.62
N LYS A 234 -2.18 4.70 -28.15
CA LYS A 234 -2.92 3.56 -27.56
C LYS A 234 -2.43 3.24 -26.15
N HIS A 235 -1.12 3.29 -25.93
CA HIS A 235 -0.55 3.09 -24.59
C HIS A 235 -1.08 4.15 -23.62
N TYR A 236 -1.01 5.43 -24.00
CA TYR A 236 -1.53 6.53 -23.20
C TYR A 236 -3.03 6.35 -22.87
N GLN A 237 -3.83 5.99 -23.89
CA GLN A 237 -5.27 5.74 -23.71
C GLN A 237 -5.54 4.56 -22.75
N LYS A 238 -4.72 3.50 -22.81
CA LYS A 238 -4.84 2.36 -21.89
C LYS A 238 -4.51 2.75 -20.45
N MET A 239 -3.58 3.69 -20.25
CA MET A 239 -3.22 4.20 -18.92
C MET A 239 -4.30 5.12 -18.33
N HIS A 240 -5.12 5.74 -19.20
CA HIS A 240 -6.14 6.69 -18.77
C HIS A 240 -7.50 6.04 -18.47
N ARG A 241 -7.73 4.82 -18.95
CA ARG A 241 -8.96 4.03 -18.67
C ARG A 241 -8.83 3.24 -17.38
#